data_9e6f3644c570c7ef9f030d62f9c42ef1
#
_entry.id   9e6f3644c570c7ef9f030d62f9c42ef1
#
_cell.length_a   1.000
_cell.length_b   1.000
_cell.length_c   1.000
_cell.angle_alpha   90.00
_cell.angle_beta   90.00
_cell.angle_gamma   90.00
#
_symmetry.space_group_name_H-M   'P 1'
#
loop_
_entity.id
_entity.type
_entity.pdbx_description
1 polymer ?
#
loop_
_entity_poly.entity_id
_entity_poly.type
_entity_poly.pdbx_seq_one_letter_code
_entity_poly.pdbx_strand_id
1 'polypeptide(L)'
;MSWRQRIAEEARQSYPHECCGILLGKNAPDGKFEVAEIRALPNRIQGEGRGTHFEADPLFLYQVEREIEGSGLEIVGFYHSHPDYEAIPSREDVENMVPGLVYVIVSVTREGVTDIRSYKNDIKC
;
A
#
# COMPACT_ATOMS: atom_id res chain seq x y z
N MET A 1 -15.72 6.10 -7.26
CA MET A 1 -14.90 6.21 -6.05
C MET A 1 -13.43 6.24 -6.44
N SER A 2 -12.68 7.22 -5.94
CA SER A 2 -11.26 7.33 -6.23
C SER A 2 -10.49 6.19 -5.56
N TRP A 3 -9.25 6.00 -5.99
CA TRP A 3 -8.42 4.96 -5.37
C TRP A 3 -8.12 5.28 -3.89
N ARG A 4 -7.99 6.57 -3.54
CA ARG A 4 -7.81 6.96 -2.14
C ARG A 4 -9.04 6.63 -1.31
N GLN A 5 -10.22 6.85 -1.86
CA GLN A 5 -11.47 6.52 -1.17
C GLN A 5 -11.61 5.02 -0.97
N ARG A 6 -11.18 4.23 -1.95
CA ARG A 6 -11.22 2.77 -1.84
C ARG A 6 -10.29 2.27 -0.74
N ILE A 7 -9.09 2.83 -0.68
CA ILE A 7 -8.14 2.47 0.39
C ILE A 7 -8.70 2.85 1.75
N ALA A 8 -9.28 4.05 1.86
CA ALA A 8 -9.87 4.51 3.12
C ALA A 8 -10.98 3.57 3.58
N GLU A 9 -11.83 3.14 2.65
CA GLU A 9 -12.92 2.23 2.97
C GLU A 9 -12.39 0.88 3.44
N GLU A 10 -11.37 0.35 2.77
CA GLU A 10 -10.76 -0.90 3.17
C GLU A 10 -10.13 -0.79 4.57
N ALA A 11 -9.45 0.32 4.85
CA ALA A 11 -8.83 0.53 6.15
C ALA A 11 -9.87 0.56 7.27
N ARG A 12 -11.01 1.22 7.03
CA ARG A 12 -12.09 1.25 8.00
C ARG A 12 -12.67 -0.14 8.25
N GLN A 13 -12.87 -0.90 7.19
CA GLN A 13 -13.46 -2.23 7.31
C GLN A 13 -12.52 -3.23 7.99
N SER A 14 -11.22 -3.05 7.81
CA SER A 14 -10.23 -3.95 8.42
C SER A 14 -9.93 -3.62 9.87
N TYR A 15 -10.17 -2.39 10.29
CA TYR A 15 -9.89 -1.96 11.65
C TYR A 15 -10.48 -2.93 12.67
N PRO A 16 -9.77 -3.35 13.71
CA PRO A 16 -8.47 -2.86 14.19
C PRO A 16 -7.26 -3.56 13.57
N HIS A 17 -7.46 -4.32 12.52
CA HIS A 17 -6.36 -5.00 11.84
C HIS A 17 -5.81 -4.13 10.71
N GLU A 18 -4.56 -4.38 10.36
CA GLU A 18 -3.89 -3.70 9.28
C GLU A 18 -4.35 -4.28 7.95
N CYS A 19 -4.64 -3.41 6.97
CA CYS A 19 -4.88 -3.85 5.60
C CYS A 19 -3.68 -3.47 4.74
N CYS A 20 -3.53 -4.12 3.61
CA CYS A 20 -2.48 -3.81 2.66
C CYS A 20 -2.90 -4.17 1.25
N GLY A 21 -2.18 -3.64 0.28
CA GLY A 21 -2.48 -3.93 -1.11
C GLY A 21 -1.49 -3.34 -2.08
N ILE A 22 -1.80 -3.50 -3.36
CA ILE A 22 -0.97 -3.08 -4.48
C ILE A 22 -1.63 -1.92 -5.20
N LEU A 23 -0.81 -0.95 -5.62
CA LEU A 23 -1.24 0.14 -6.48
C LEU A 23 -0.83 -0.20 -7.92
N LEU A 24 -1.81 -0.22 -8.81
CA LEU A 24 -1.59 -0.50 -10.22
C LEU A 24 -1.85 0.77 -11.04
N GLY A 25 -0.96 1.09 -11.95
CA GLY A 25 -1.09 2.30 -12.73
C GLY A 25 0.09 2.49 -13.66
N LYS A 26 0.54 3.73 -13.78
CA LYS A 26 1.64 4.09 -14.65
C LYS A 26 2.55 5.12 -13.99
N ASN A 27 3.84 4.99 -14.24
CA ASN A 27 4.81 6.00 -13.86
C ASN A 27 5.04 6.96 -15.01
N ALA A 28 5.12 8.25 -14.72
CA ALA A 28 5.43 9.25 -15.70
C ALA A 28 6.92 9.61 -15.66
N PRO A 29 7.51 10.10 -16.77
CA PRO A 29 8.94 10.44 -16.81
C PRO A 29 9.37 11.51 -15.80
N ASP A 30 8.44 12.37 -15.37
CA ASP A 30 8.74 13.44 -14.42
C ASP A 30 8.72 13.00 -12.96
N GLY A 31 8.65 11.69 -12.72
CA GLY A 31 8.60 11.15 -11.37
C GLY A 31 7.21 11.09 -10.76
N LYS A 32 6.20 11.57 -11.47
CA LYS A 32 4.82 11.46 -11.03
C LYS A 32 4.29 10.06 -11.30
N PHE A 33 3.21 9.72 -10.65
CA PHE A 33 2.57 8.44 -10.87
C PHE A 33 1.06 8.61 -10.95
N GLU A 34 0.43 7.67 -11.62
CA GLU A 34 -1.02 7.66 -11.76
C GLU A 34 -1.52 6.29 -11.34
N VAL A 35 -2.48 6.24 -10.44
CA VAL A 35 -3.07 4.99 -9.97
C VAL A 35 -4.39 4.76 -10.69
N ALA A 36 -4.49 3.66 -11.41
CA ALA A 36 -5.70 3.27 -12.14
C ALA A 36 -6.58 2.35 -11.32
N GLU A 37 -5.98 1.44 -10.54
CA GLU A 37 -6.74 0.56 -9.66
C GLU A 37 -5.90 0.10 -8.48
N ILE A 38 -6.57 -0.40 -7.46
CA ILE A 38 -5.89 -1.01 -6.33
C ILE A 38 -6.26 -2.49 -6.27
N ARG A 39 -5.38 -3.28 -5.65
CA ARG A 39 -5.65 -4.70 -5.47
C ARG A 39 -5.31 -5.06 -4.03
N ALA A 40 -6.33 -5.44 -3.25
CA ALA A 40 -6.13 -5.83 -1.86
C ALA A 40 -5.29 -7.10 -1.78
N LEU A 41 -4.41 -7.16 -0.80
CA LEU A 41 -3.59 -8.33 -0.52
C LEU A 41 -3.99 -8.93 0.81
N PRO A 42 -4.01 -10.26 0.92
CA PRO A 42 -4.17 -10.87 2.23
C PRO A 42 -2.91 -10.57 3.04
N ASN A 43 -3.07 -10.15 4.29
CA ASN A 43 -1.93 -9.95 5.17
C ASN A 43 -1.49 -11.32 5.67
N ARG A 44 -0.27 -11.74 5.30
CA ARG A 44 0.25 -13.05 5.68
C ARG A 44 0.56 -13.16 7.16
N ILE A 45 0.86 -12.04 7.78
CA ILE A 45 1.19 -12.04 9.21
C ILE A 45 -0.09 -12.14 10.00
N GLN A 46 -0.27 -13.27 10.66
CA GLN A 46 -1.44 -13.56 11.49
C GLN A 46 -1.02 -13.60 12.95
N GLY A 47 -1.91 -13.16 13.85
CA GLY A 47 -1.63 -13.20 15.28
C GLY A 47 -0.91 -11.99 15.78
N GLU A 48 -0.02 -12.18 16.77
CA GLU A 48 0.67 -11.08 17.44
C GLU A 48 1.54 -10.26 16.49
N GLY A 49 1.53 -8.95 16.67
CA GLY A 49 2.35 -8.04 15.89
C GLY A 49 1.74 -7.66 14.55
N ARG A 50 0.66 -8.27 14.19
CA ARG A 50 0.02 -8.05 12.91
C ARG A 50 -0.47 -6.63 12.69
N GLY A 51 -0.75 -5.91 13.75
CA GLY A 51 -1.19 -4.52 13.65
C GLY A 51 -0.11 -3.56 13.19
N THR A 52 1.17 -3.96 13.25
CA THR A 52 2.29 -3.10 12.93
C THR A 52 3.18 -3.63 11.81
N HIS A 53 2.81 -4.74 11.22
CA HIS A 53 3.65 -5.43 10.25
C HIS A 53 2.83 -6.10 9.18
N PHE A 54 3.27 -6.00 7.93
CA PHE A 54 2.68 -6.80 6.86
C PHE A 54 3.77 -7.35 5.96
N GLU A 55 3.44 -8.41 5.27
CA GLU A 55 4.34 -9.05 4.32
C GLU A 55 3.53 -9.52 3.12
N ALA A 56 3.89 -9.04 1.93
CA ALA A 56 3.24 -9.44 0.71
C ALA A 56 3.72 -10.83 0.29
N ASP A 57 2.79 -11.67 -0.14
CA ASP A 57 3.12 -12.99 -0.65
C ASP A 57 3.72 -12.87 -2.05
N PRO A 58 4.97 -13.31 -2.26
CA PRO A 58 5.60 -13.22 -3.57
C PRO A 58 4.82 -13.93 -4.67
N LEU A 59 4.16 -15.02 -4.34
CA LEU A 59 3.34 -15.73 -5.32
C LEU A 59 2.14 -14.90 -5.76
N PHE A 60 1.52 -14.20 -4.82
CA PHE A 60 0.42 -13.31 -5.14
C PHE A 60 0.87 -12.17 -6.04
N LEU A 61 2.03 -11.59 -5.76
CA LEU A 61 2.60 -10.54 -6.59
C LEU A 61 2.85 -11.04 -8.02
N TYR A 62 3.40 -12.24 -8.13
CA TYR A 62 3.63 -12.86 -9.43
C TYR A 62 2.33 -13.03 -10.20
N GLN A 63 1.29 -13.50 -9.54
CA GLN A 63 -0.02 -13.68 -10.16
C GLN A 63 -0.59 -12.35 -10.67
N VAL A 64 -0.46 -11.30 -9.89
CA VAL A 64 -0.92 -9.97 -10.31
C VAL A 64 -0.14 -9.47 -11.51
N GLU A 65 1.17 -9.65 -11.52
CA GLU A 65 2.00 -9.26 -12.65
C GLU A 65 1.57 -9.98 -13.92
N ARG A 66 1.23 -11.26 -13.80
CA ARG A 66 0.73 -12.02 -14.95
C ARG A 66 -0.61 -11.51 -15.43
N GLU A 67 -1.51 -11.17 -14.53
CA GLU A 67 -2.83 -10.67 -14.87
C GLU A 67 -2.78 -9.34 -15.63
N ILE A 68 -1.87 -8.46 -15.28
CA ILE A 68 -1.79 -7.14 -15.90
C ILE A 68 -0.89 -7.11 -17.14
N GLU A 69 -0.25 -8.22 -17.46
CA GLU A 69 0.60 -8.35 -18.63
C GLU A 69 -0.18 -7.97 -19.88
N GLY A 70 0.35 -7.04 -20.66
CA GLY A 70 -0.31 -6.57 -21.89
C GLY A 70 -1.40 -5.55 -21.68
N SER A 71 -1.75 -5.20 -20.43
CA SER A 71 -2.80 -4.22 -20.14
C SER A 71 -2.31 -2.77 -20.18
N GLY A 72 -0.99 -2.56 -20.16
CA GLY A 72 -0.42 -1.23 -20.03
C GLY A 72 -0.27 -0.78 -18.58
N LEU A 73 -0.74 -1.58 -17.64
CA LEU A 73 -0.59 -1.27 -16.21
C LEU A 73 0.69 -1.90 -15.66
N GLU A 74 1.21 -1.29 -14.59
CA GLU A 74 2.35 -1.83 -13.88
C GLU A 74 2.12 -1.63 -12.38
N ILE A 75 2.89 -2.32 -11.56
CA ILE A 75 2.85 -2.10 -10.12
C ILE A 75 3.63 -0.82 -9.85
N VAL A 76 2.92 0.21 -9.39
CA VAL A 76 3.57 1.50 -9.08
C VAL A 76 3.85 1.66 -7.60
N GLY A 77 3.29 0.81 -6.77
CA GLY A 77 3.55 0.89 -5.34
C GLY A 77 2.65 0.01 -4.52
N PHE A 78 2.63 0.28 -3.23
CA PHE A 78 1.88 -0.48 -2.25
C PHE A 78 1.19 0.45 -1.27
N TYR A 79 0.17 -0.05 -0.59
CA TYR A 79 -0.48 0.69 0.49
C TYR A 79 -0.68 -0.21 1.69
N HIS A 80 -0.75 0.40 2.86
CA HIS A 80 -1.15 -0.29 4.07
C HIS A 80 -1.71 0.71 5.08
N SER A 81 -2.45 0.20 6.06
CA SER A 81 -3.04 1.04 7.08
C SER A 81 -2.24 0.96 8.38
N HIS A 82 -2.31 2.06 9.15
CA HIS A 82 -1.75 2.14 10.50
C HIS A 82 -2.92 2.32 11.47
N PRO A 83 -3.44 1.23 12.05
CA PRO A 83 -4.53 1.34 13.03
C PRO A 83 -4.04 2.02 14.30
N ASP A 84 -4.71 3.13 14.67
CA ASP A 84 -4.48 3.88 15.91
C ASP A 84 -3.13 4.59 15.99
N TYR A 85 -2.45 4.81 14.86
CA TYR A 85 -1.24 5.65 14.89
C TYR A 85 -1.07 6.40 13.57
N GLU A 86 -0.09 7.28 13.53
CA GLU A 86 0.07 8.24 12.44
C GLU A 86 0.43 7.60 11.09
N ALA A 87 0.09 8.30 10.00
CA ALA A 87 0.42 7.89 8.64
C ALA A 87 1.87 8.23 8.29
N ILE A 88 2.78 7.80 9.14
CA ILE A 88 4.22 8.01 8.99
C ILE A 88 4.89 6.65 8.90
N PRO A 89 5.83 6.44 7.98
CA PRO A 89 6.47 5.14 7.86
C PRO A 89 7.16 4.74 9.16
N SER A 90 6.95 3.51 9.59
CA SER A 90 7.69 2.96 10.70
C SER A 90 9.12 2.68 10.22
N ARG A 91 10.01 2.37 11.16
CA ARG A 91 11.37 1.99 10.81
C ARG A 91 11.37 0.78 9.88
N GLU A 92 10.53 -0.20 10.19
CA GLU A 92 10.40 -1.38 9.36
C GLU A 92 9.86 -1.05 7.98
N ASP A 93 8.88 -0.13 7.89
CA ASP A 93 8.36 0.33 6.61
C ASP A 93 9.48 0.89 5.75
N VAL A 94 10.31 1.77 6.32
CA VAL A 94 11.41 2.41 5.59
C VAL A 94 12.42 1.37 5.10
N GLU A 95 12.76 0.42 5.95
CA GLU A 95 13.72 -0.62 5.60
C GLU A 95 13.24 -1.49 4.43
N ASN A 96 11.94 -1.64 4.29
CA ASN A 96 11.36 -2.48 3.25
C ASN A 96 10.92 -1.72 2.00
N MET A 97 11.13 -0.40 1.96
CA MET A 97 10.78 0.37 0.77
C MET A 97 11.72 0.11 -0.39
N VAL A 98 11.13 -0.22 -1.52
CA VAL A 98 11.88 -0.41 -2.76
C VAL A 98 12.01 0.94 -3.46
N PRO A 99 13.21 1.36 -3.86
CA PRO A 99 13.37 2.62 -4.59
C PRO A 99 12.52 2.65 -5.86
N GLY A 100 11.90 3.79 -6.13
CA GLY A 100 11.07 3.96 -7.33
C GLY A 100 9.61 3.61 -7.15
N LEU A 101 9.26 2.93 -6.07
CA LEU A 101 7.86 2.61 -5.78
C LEU A 101 7.26 3.59 -4.80
N VAL A 102 5.95 3.77 -4.90
CA VAL A 102 5.20 4.66 -4.02
C VAL A 102 4.59 3.83 -2.89
N TYR A 103 4.62 4.37 -1.68
CA TYR A 103 4.04 3.72 -0.51
C TYR A 103 3.00 4.65 0.10
N VAL A 104 1.75 4.20 0.11
CA VAL A 104 0.64 4.96 0.67
C VAL A 104 0.30 4.39 2.04
N ILE A 105 0.27 5.26 3.03
CA ILE A 105 -0.04 4.87 4.41
C ILE A 105 -1.31 5.58 4.85
N VAL A 106 -2.24 4.82 5.42
CA VAL A 106 -3.53 5.32 5.87
C VAL A 106 -3.61 5.19 7.37
N SER A 107 -3.78 6.31 8.05
CA SER A 107 -4.02 6.29 9.49
C SER A 107 -5.51 6.12 9.73
N VAL A 108 -5.88 5.13 10.53
CA VAL A 108 -7.27 4.82 10.81
C VAL A 108 -7.48 4.56 12.30
N THR A 109 -8.59 5.08 12.82
CA THR A 109 -8.98 4.86 14.22
C THR A 109 -10.38 4.28 14.22
N ARG A 110 -10.89 3.99 15.40
CA ARG A 110 -12.27 3.53 15.57
C ARG A 110 -13.29 4.51 14.95
N GLU A 111 -12.92 5.78 14.84
CA GLU A 111 -13.82 6.81 14.33
C GLU A 111 -13.68 7.04 12.82
N GLY A 112 -12.73 6.38 12.19
CA GLY A 112 -12.53 6.47 10.76
C GLY A 112 -11.12 6.82 10.36
N VAL A 113 -10.93 7.13 9.09
CA VAL A 113 -9.62 7.49 8.54
C VAL A 113 -9.30 8.95 8.91
N THR A 114 -8.11 9.17 9.44
CA THR A 114 -7.67 10.49 9.87
C THR A 114 -6.66 11.13 8.93
N ASP A 115 -5.92 10.32 8.16
CA ASP A 115 -4.88 10.84 7.25
C ASP A 115 -4.51 9.79 6.22
N ILE A 116 -4.12 10.24 5.03
CA ILE A 116 -3.59 9.39 3.97
C ILE A 116 -2.39 10.11 3.39
N ARG A 117 -1.21 9.48 3.42
CA ARG A 117 0.01 10.08 2.91
C ARG A 117 0.75 9.14 1.97
N SER A 118 1.45 9.73 1.01
CA SER A 118 2.25 9.00 0.03
C SER A 118 3.73 9.26 0.27
N TYR A 119 4.52 8.23 0.15
CA TYR A 119 5.97 8.31 0.35
C TYR A 119 6.68 7.59 -0.78
N LYS A 120 7.85 8.09 -1.14
CA LYS A 120 8.66 7.47 -2.16
C LYS A 120 10.11 7.46 -1.69
N ASN A 121 10.75 6.31 -1.79
CA ASN A 121 12.16 6.20 -1.42
C ASN A 121 13.01 6.65 -2.60
N ASP A 122 13.55 7.85 -2.51
CA ASP A 122 14.37 8.43 -3.55
C ASP A 122 15.87 8.35 -3.23
N ILE A 123 16.24 7.44 -2.34
CA ILE A 123 17.64 7.26 -2.00
C ILE A 123 18.42 6.86 -3.23
N LYS A 124 19.38 7.69 -3.58
CA LYS A 124 20.28 7.41 -4.71
C LYS A 124 21.58 6.89 -4.16
N CYS A 125 21.98 5.77 -4.64
CA CYS A 125 23.26 5.20 -4.26
C CYS A 125 24.34 5.71 -5.18
#